data_ad991cf7559bfa925d0c3659e93d0fa3
#
_entry.id   ad991cf7559bfa925d0c3659e93d0fa3
#
_cell.length_a   1.000
_cell.length_b   1.000
_cell.length_c   1.000
_cell.angle_alpha   90.00
_cell.angle_beta   90.00
_cell.angle_gamma   90.00
#
_symmetry.space_group_name_H-M   'P 1'
#
loop_
_entity.id
_entity.type
_entity.pdbx_description
1 polymer ?
#
loop_
_entity_poly.entity_id
_entity_poly.type
_entity_poly.pdbx_seq_one_letter_code
_entity_poly.pdbx_strand_id
1 'polypeptide(L)'
;VNRNSQLYSKWALEMRRSDEFRAGERIGVAVSGGADSVLLFDFMKRLARERGLVLAAVHFNHRLRGAESDGDEAFVRGLAKQSEAEFLGSNADVGRAAREARANLEATARRLRYQYFFGLVRQGKLDKLATAHTADDQAETVLLRLLRGAGTRGLGGIYPALEGIIIRPFLRLTRAEVRAEVQARNLPFRIDSTNLDTRLVRNKVRAELLPRLARDFNPRVVRLLAELAERSRDEESYLEQQARERARPWRVSVEGEEKIPLGPLLDFPPALQRRILRQMLMAVRGGLRGVAYEHIEALRRLVSATQSGHQLNLPGVVARREFDWLVVAAGPGESRRPTEGIGAYSYPVELPGAVHVPELGVTFRFKIVDTKKMGTSYNKLGLACLDRMKLGTPLVLRGWCAGDRFQPGGTRKLLKVKELLSRRRIPVPERRLWPVLVSGAEIAWVKGFPPGRLAAADSASGEVVIVSEESEAMSG
;
A
#
# COMPACT_ATOMS: atom_id res chain seq x y z
N VAL A 1 32.32 -43.48 1.71
CA VAL A 1 31.62 -42.22 1.38
C VAL A 1 30.87 -41.79 2.61
N ASN A 2 31.39 -40.78 3.30
CA ASN A 2 30.81 -40.27 4.54
C ASN A 2 29.45 -39.61 4.21
N ARG A 3 28.32 -40.34 4.35
CA ARG A 3 26.96 -39.92 3.95
C ARG A 3 26.37 -38.88 4.89
N ASN A 4 27.02 -38.56 6.01
CA ASN A 4 26.59 -37.55 6.99
C ASN A 4 27.59 -36.40 7.00
N SER A 5 27.45 -35.43 6.06
CA SER A 5 28.20 -34.20 6.22
C SER A 5 27.67 -33.43 7.44
N GLN A 6 28.57 -32.84 8.19
CA GLN A 6 28.19 -31.96 9.30
C GLN A 6 27.32 -30.77 8.83
N LEU A 7 27.58 -30.30 7.60
CA LEU A 7 26.82 -29.19 7.00
C LEU A 7 25.34 -29.60 6.76
N TYR A 8 25.10 -30.77 6.17
CA TYR A 8 23.73 -31.26 5.98
C TYR A 8 23.00 -31.42 7.33
N SER A 9 23.67 -32.05 8.32
CA SER A 9 23.05 -32.31 9.62
C SER A 9 22.65 -31.03 10.33
N LYS A 10 23.51 -30.01 10.31
CA LYS A 10 23.24 -28.69 10.86
C LYS A 10 22.07 -28.01 10.14
N TRP A 11 22.12 -27.97 8.81
CA TRP A 11 21.08 -27.39 7.98
C TRP A 11 19.72 -28.11 8.15
N ALA A 12 19.71 -29.43 8.12
CA ALA A 12 18.49 -30.22 8.29
C ALA A 12 17.85 -30.00 9.67
N LEU A 13 18.67 -29.83 10.73
CA LEU A 13 18.18 -29.50 12.06
C LEU A 13 17.47 -28.12 12.06
N GLU A 14 18.03 -27.13 11.38
CA GLU A 14 17.38 -25.81 11.23
C GLU A 14 16.05 -25.93 10.48
N MET A 15 16.02 -26.67 9.37
CA MET A 15 14.78 -26.88 8.60
C MET A 15 13.70 -27.65 9.37
N ARG A 16 14.09 -28.52 10.27
CA ARG A 16 13.16 -29.23 11.16
C ARG A 16 12.56 -28.32 12.23
N ARG A 17 13.35 -27.37 12.74
CA ARG A 17 12.90 -26.40 13.76
C ARG A 17 12.02 -25.29 13.20
N SER A 18 12.20 -24.93 11.93
CA SER A 18 11.47 -23.81 11.31
C SER A 18 10.03 -24.15 10.93
N ASP A 19 9.62 -25.42 10.99
CA ASP A 19 8.30 -25.92 10.52
C ASP A 19 7.89 -25.47 9.10
N GLU A 20 8.92 -25.15 8.28
CA GLU A 20 8.73 -24.64 6.91
C GLU A 20 8.21 -25.71 5.95
N PHE A 21 8.41 -27.00 6.26
CA PHE A 21 8.05 -28.11 5.39
C PHE A 21 7.29 -29.18 6.17
N ARG A 22 6.09 -29.54 5.70
CA ARG A 22 5.20 -30.53 6.33
C ARG A 22 5.14 -31.81 5.49
N ALA A 23 4.98 -32.94 6.15
CA ALA A 23 4.81 -34.24 5.45
C ALA A 23 3.65 -34.18 4.43
N GLY A 24 3.89 -34.75 3.26
CA GLY A 24 2.94 -34.75 2.14
C GLY A 24 2.98 -33.51 1.25
N GLU A 25 3.66 -32.40 1.68
CA GLU A 25 3.78 -31.22 0.82
C GLU A 25 4.61 -31.49 -0.45
N ARG A 26 4.18 -30.89 -1.55
CA ARG A 26 4.86 -30.91 -2.84
C ARG A 26 5.78 -29.68 -2.94
N ILE A 27 7.10 -29.95 -2.84
CA ILE A 27 8.10 -28.88 -2.79
C ILE A 27 8.87 -28.83 -4.12
N GLY A 28 8.77 -27.69 -4.82
CA GLY A 28 9.61 -27.37 -5.94
C GLY A 28 10.98 -26.89 -5.49
N VAL A 29 12.06 -27.32 -6.10
CA VAL A 29 13.39 -26.71 -5.93
C VAL A 29 13.77 -26.01 -7.22
N ALA A 30 14.02 -24.70 -7.15
CA ALA A 30 14.48 -23.92 -8.29
C ALA A 30 15.94 -24.27 -8.61
N VAL A 31 16.16 -25.01 -9.68
CA VAL A 31 17.49 -25.47 -10.11
C VAL A 31 17.91 -24.72 -11.38
N SER A 32 18.98 -23.93 -11.29
CA SER A 32 19.58 -23.24 -12.44
C SER A 32 20.70 -24.04 -13.13
N GLY A 33 21.13 -25.12 -12.51
CA GLY A 33 22.31 -25.86 -12.89
C GLY A 33 23.59 -25.47 -12.15
N GLY A 34 23.64 -24.29 -11.54
CA GLY A 34 24.79 -23.84 -10.74
C GLY A 34 24.94 -24.56 -9.40
N ALA A 35 26.14 -24.52 -8.82
CA ALA A 35 26.53 -25.26 -7.61
C ALA A 35 25.54 -25.08 -6.44
N ASP A 36 25.12 -23.84 -6.15
CA ASP A 36 24.24 -23.53 -5.03
C ASP A 36 22.87 -24.23 -5.18
N SER A 37 22.30 -24.21 -6.39
CA SER A 37 20.99 -24.81 -6.67
C SER A 37 21.04 -26.34 -6.75
N VAL A 38 22.16 -26.90 -7.22
CA VAL A 38 22.37 -28.35 -7.26
C VAL A 38 22.53 -28.92 -5.86
N LEU A 39 23.30 -28.24 -4.99
CA LEU A 39 23.43 -28.66 -3.59
C LEU A 39 22.10 -28.55 -2.84
N LEU A 40 21.35 -27.48 -3.07
CA LEU A 40 20.01 -27.34 -2.46
C LEU A 40 19.11 -28.50 -2.88
N PHE A 41 19.12 -28.87 -4.17
CA PHE A 41 18.32 -29.98 -4.67
C PHE A 41 18.74 -31.31 -4.02
N ASP A 42 20.05 -31.57 -3.87
CA ASP A 42 20.56 -32.77 -3.20
C ASP A 42 20.18 -32.81 -1.71
N PHE A 43 20.26 -31.67 -1.01
CA PHE A 43 19.86 -31.57 0.40
C PHE A 43 18.34 -31.76 0.57
N MET A 44 17.55 -31.13 -0.30
CA MET A 44 16.08 -31.26 -0.27
C MET A 44 15.63 -32.68 -0.62
N LYS A 45 16.32 -33.37 -1.55
CA LYS A 45 16.06 -34.78 -1.87
C LYS A 45 16.21 -35.67 -0.64
N ARG A 46 17.23 -35.44 0.15
CA ARG A 46 17.46 -36.17 1.39
C ARG A 46 16.41 -35.81 2.46
N LEU A 47 16.13 -34.53 2.66
CA LEU A 47 15.11 -34.05 3.59
C LEU A 47 13.71 -34.59 3.21
N ALA A 48 13.40 -34.66 1.93
CA ALA A 48 12.14 -35.17 1.42
C ALA A 48 11.92 -36.64 1.82
N ARG A 49 12.94 -37.49 1.69
CA ARG A 49 12.89 -38.88 2.17
C ARG A 49 12.71 -38.99 3.68
N GLU A 50 13.35 -38.10 4.45
CA GLU A 50 13.28 -38.09 5.91
C GLU A 50 11.91 -37.59 6.43
N ARG A 51 11.23 -36.71 5.67
CA ARG A 51 10.02 -36.01 6.09
C ARG A 51 8.76 -36.40 5.30
N GLY A 52 8.89 -37.29 4.32
CA GLY A 52 7.74 -37.66 3.49
C GLY A 52 7.26 -36.53 2.58
N LEU A 53 8.16 -35.72 2.04
CA LEU A 53 7.83 -34.66 1.07
C LEU A 53 7.84 -35.23 -0.36
N VAL A 54 7.07 -34.62 -1.24
CA VAL A 54 7.13 -34.87 -2.68
C VAL A 54 7.97 -33.79 -3.34
N LEU A 55 9.04 -34.18 -4.05
CA LEU A 55 10.01 -33.25 -4.61
C LEU A 55 9.86 -33.07 -6.12
N ALA A 56 9.94 -31.82 -6.60
CA ALA A 56 10.04 -31.49 -8.01
C ALA A 56 11.25 -30.58 -8.29
N ALA A 57 11.96 -30.83 -9.41
CA ALA A 57 12.96 -29.90 -9.92
C ALA A 57 12.29 -28.86 -10.80
N VAL A 58 12.44 -27.59 -10.47
CA VAL A 58 11.83 -26.47 -11.19
C VAL A 58 12.90 -25.69 -11.93
N HIS A 59 12.76 -25.53 -13.24
CA HIS A 59 13.70 -24.77 -14.07
C HIS A 59 12.99 -23.70 -14.88
N PHE A 60 13.61 -22.52 -14.98
CA PHE A 60 13.12 -21.44 -15.83
C PHE A 60 14.23 -21.00 -16.81
N ASN A 61 14.07 -21.36 -18.09
CA ASN A 61 15.01 -21.02 -19.15
C ASN A 61 14.75 -19.59 -19.65
N HIS A 62 15.69 -18.68 -19.41
CA HIS A 62 15.59 -17.27 -19.78
C HIS A 62 15.83 -17.00 -21.26
N ARG A 63 16.32 -17.98 -22.02
CA ARG A 63 16.70 -17.90 -23.44
C ARG A 63 17.67 -16.75 -23.79
N LEU A 64 18.56 -16.39 -22.85
CA LEU A 64 19.51 -15.29 -23.05
C LEU A 64 20.84 -15.73 -23.72
N ARG A 65 21.16 -17.02 -23.69
CA ARG A 65 22.44 -17.55 -24.12
C ARG A 65 22.31 -18.68 -25.18
N GLY A 66 21.19 -18.74 -25.88
CA GLY A 66 20.94 -19.75 -26.91
C GLY A 66 21.23 -21.17 -26.41
N ALA A 67 22.11 -21.93 -27.12
CA ALA A 67 22.42 -23.31 -26.80
C ALA A 67 22.94 -23.58 -25.38
N GLU A 68 23.61 -22.62 -24.72
CA GLU A 68 24.01 -22.78 -23.31
C GLU A 68 22.79 -22.86 -22.39
N SER A 69 21.77 -22.01 -22.62
CA SER A 69 20.55 -22.02 -21.82
C SER A 69 19.76 -23.32 -22.00
N ASP A 70 19.75 -23.87 -23.21
CA ASP A 70 19.10 -25.16 -23.50
C ASP A 70 19.91 -26.33 -22.89
N GLY A 71 21.24 -26.24 -22.87
CA GLY A 71 22.11 -27.18 -22.18
C GLY A 71 21.89 -27.17 -20.65
N ASP A 72 21.61 -26.01 -20.05
CA ASP A 72 21.27 -25.92 -18.62
C ASP A 72 19.95 -26.61 -18.32
N GLU A 73 18.95 -26.43 -19.17
CA GLU A 73 17.65 -27.10 -19.02
C GLU A 73 17.80 -28.61 -19.16
N ALA A 74 18.54 -29.09 -20.18
CA ALA A 74 18.82 -30.52 -20.38
C ALA A 74 19.53 -31.14 -19.17
N PHE A 75 20.52 -30.43 -18.60
CA PHE A 75 21.24 -30.87 -17.41
C PHE A 75 20.26 -31.01 -16.20
N VAL A 76 19.40 -30.02 -15.94
CA VAL A 76 18.45 -30.09 -14.84
C VAL A 76 17.42 -31.18 -15.04
N ARG A 77 16.95 -31.39 -16.27
CA ARG A 77 16.05 -32.48 -16.62
C ARG A 77 16.71 -33.86 -16.36
N GLY A 78 17.98 -33.99 -16.69
CA GLY A 78 18.78 -35.20 -16.38
C GLY A 78 18.91 -35.42 -14.87
N LEU A 79 19.19 -34.38 -14.12
CA LEU A 79 19.28 -34.42 -12.64
C LEU A 79 17.95 -34.85 -11.99
N ALA A 80 16.83 -34.31 -12.47
CA ALA A 80 15.50 -34.70 -12.01
C ALA A 80 15.23 -36.18 -12.27
N LYS A 81 15.48 -36.65 -13.50
CA LYS A 81 15.32 -38.06 -13.90
C LYS A 81 16.15 -39.02 -13.02
N GLN A 82 17.43 -38.70 -12.79
CA GLN A 82 18.31 -39.51 -11.92
C GLN A 82 17.87 -39.56 -10.47
N SER A 83 17.08 -38.57 -10.05
CA SER A 83 16.58 -38.42 -8.66
C SER A 83 15.14 -38.89 -8.50
N GLU A 84 14.50 -39.40 -9.57
CA GLU A 84 13.09 -39.80 -9.62
C GLU A 84 12.16 -38.66 -9.21
N ALA A 85 12.57 -37.40 -9.47
CA ALA A 85 11.80 -36.21 -9.19
C ALA A 85 11.09 -35.71 -10.44
N GLU A 86 9.90 -35.12 -10.28
CA GLU A 86 9.19 -34.46 -11.36
C GLU A 86 10.02 -33.27 -11.89
N PHE A 87 10.06 -33.09 -13.21
CA PHE A 87 10.68 -31.91 -13.84
C PHE A 87 9.57 -30.93 -14.27
N LEU A 88 9.62 -29.72 -13.74
CA LEU A 88 8.72 -28.61 -14.10
C LEU A 88 9.55 -27.51 -14.78
N GLY A 89 9.46 -27.43 -16.10
CA GLY A 89 10.20 -26.45 -16.91
C GLY A 89 9.31 -25.41 -17.54
N SER A 90 9.83 -24.20 -17.69
CA SER A 90 9.25 -23.13 -18.51
C SER A 90 10.35 -22.27 -19.11
N ASN A 91 10.01 -21.50 -20.14
CA ASN A 91 10.96 -20.61 -20.79
C ASN A 91 10.30 -19.29 -21.20
N ALA A 92 11.11 -18.26 -21.39
CA ALA A 92 10.69 -17.00 -22.00
C ALA A 92 11.88 -16.31 -22.67
N ASP A 93 11.62 -15.61 -23.78
CA ASP A 93 12.57 -14.67 -24.35
C ASP A 93 12.58 -13.38 -23.52
N VAL A 94 13.44 -13.40 -22.49
CA VAL A 94 13.57 -12.27 -21.56
C VAL A 94 14.13 -11.03 -22.25
N GLY A 95 14.99 -11.20 -23.26
CA GLY A 95 15.54 -10.10 -24.04
C GLY A 95 14.47 -9.32 -24.77
N ARG A 96 13.56 -10.02 -25.45
CA ARG A 96 12.40 -9.43 -26.10
C ARG A 96 11.49 -8.75 -25.10
N ALA A 97 11.10 -9.44 -24.04
CA ALA A 97 10.20 -8.90 -23.01
C ALA A 97 10.75 -7.65 -22.32
N ALA A 98 12.07 -7.56 -22.10
CA ALA A 98 12.71 -6.40 -21.52
C ALA A 98 12.68 -5.18 -22.47
N ARG A 99 12.94 -5.41 -23.78
CA ARG A 99 12.85 -4.36 -24.81
C ARG A 99 11.44 -3.81 -24.96
N GLU A 100 10.44 -4.68 -25.07
CA GLU A 100 9.03 -4.30 -25.20
C GLU A 100 8.53 -3.49 -23.98
N ALA A 101 8.93 -3.90 -22.77
CA ALA A 101 8.57 -3.22 -21.53
C ALA A 101 9.47 -2.00 -21.20
N ARG A 102 10.49 -1.69 -21.99
CA ARG A 102 11.53 -0.68 -21.71
C ARG A 102 12.08 -0.82 -20.28
N ALA A 103 12.32 -2.05 -19.84
CA ALA A 103 12.69 -2.38 -18.47
C ALA A 103 14.09 -2.99 -18.39
N ASN A 104 14.69 -2.96 -17.21
CA ASN A 104 15.96 -3.59 -16.95
C ASN A 104 15.87 -5.12 -17.16
N LEU A 105 16.86 -5.69 -17.83
CA LEU A 105 16.93 -7.12 -18.21
C LEU A 105 16.86 -8.04 -16.97
N GLU A 106 17.66 -7.77 -15.94
CA GLU A 106 17.69 -8.56 -14.70
C GLU A 106 16.35 -8.51 -13.96
N ALA A 107 15.74 -7.30 -13.86
CA ALA A 107 14.44 -7.12 -13.24
C ALA A 107 13.34 -7.87 -14.01
N THR A 108 13.39 -7.87 -15.35
CA THR A 108 12.45 -8.59 -16.21
C THR A 108 12.61 -10.10 -16.06
N ALA A 109 13.86 -10.59 -16.09
CA ALA A 109 14.19 -12.01 -15.87
C ALA A 109 13.63 -12.49 -14.51
N ARG A 110 13.89 -11.72 -13.46
CA ARG A 110 13.38 -12.01 -12.12
C ARG A 110 11.86 -12.01 -12.09
N ARG A 111 11.18 -11.01 -12.66
CA ARG A 111 9.72 -10.91 -12.70
C ARG A 111 9.09 -12.13 -13.37
N LEU A 112 9.55 -12.51 -14.58
CA LEU A 112 8.99 -13.63 -15.32
C LEU A 112 9.22 -14.96 -14.61
N ARG A 113 10.41 -15.18 -14.03
CA ARG A 113 10.72 -16.36 -13.23
C ARG A 113 9.80 -16.47 -12.01
N TYR A 114 9.58 -15.39 -11.27
CA TYR A 114 8.69 -15.41 -10.10
C TYR A 114 7.22 -15.56 -10.49
N GLN A 115 6.78 -14.98 -11.62
CA GLN A 115 5.43 -15.23 -12.17
C GLN A 115 5.22 -16.73 -12.45
N TYR A 116 6.20 -17.40 -13.02
CA TYR A 116 6.16 -18.84 -13.23
C TYR A 116 6.08 -19.59 -11.90
N PHE A 117 6.94 -19.27 -10.94
CA PHE A 117 6.97 -19.92 -9.63
C PHE A 117 5.65 -19.81 -8.89
N PHE A 118 5.09 -18.63 -8.78
CA PHE A 118 3.76 -18.41 -8.19
C PHE A 118 2.66 -19.07 -9.01
N GLY A 119 2.81 -19.16 -10.32
CA GLY A 119 1.91 -19.87 -11.22
C GLY A 119 1.79 -21.35 -10.89
N LEU A 120 2.91 -22.03 -10.62
CA LEU A 120 2.93 -23.43 -10.24
C LEU A 120 2.15 -23.70 -8.94
N VAL A 121 2.29 -22.81 -7.94
CA VAL A 121 1.59 -22.95 -6.68
C VAL A 121 0.09 -22.65 -6.85
N ARG A 122 -0.27 -21.59 -7.57
CA ARG A 122 -1.69 -21.28 -7.85
C ARG A 122 -2.43 -22.37 -8.63
N GLN A 123 -1.70 -23.14 -9.47
CA GLN A 123 -2.23 -24.30 -10.21
C GLN A 123 -2.29 -25.57 -9.35
N GLY A 124 -1.91 -25.52 -8.08
CA GLY A 124 -1.87 -26.70 -7.20
C GLY A 124 -0.82 -27.73 -7.59
N LYS A 125 0.16 -27.40 -8.44
CA LYS A 125 1.26 -28.30 -8.80
C LYS A 125 2.29 -28.42 -7.68
N LEU A 126 2.48 -27.35 -6.93
CA LEU A 126 3.38 -27.25 -5.78
C LEU A 126 2.70 -26.53 -4.64
N ASP A 127 3.08 -26.87 -3.39
CA ASP A 127 2.69 -26.12 -2.20
C ASP A 127 3.69 -24.99 -1.92
N LYS A 128 4.98 -25.28 -2.08
CA LYS A 128 6.07 -24.33 -1.85
C LYS A 128 7.20 -24.51 -2.86
N LEU A 129 8.07 -23.52 -2.92
CA LEU A 129 9.25 -23.55 -3.78
C LEU A 129 10.49 -23.07 -3.02
N ALA A 130 11.56 -23.88 -3.04
CA ALA A 130 12.84 -23.55 -2.43
C ALA A 130 13.82 -22.94 -3.45
N THR A 131 14.53 -21.87 -3.05
CA THR A 131 15.57 -21.22 -3.87
C THR A 131 16.90 -21.13 -3.11
N ALA A 132 18.02 -21.28 -3.81
CA ALA A 132 19.37 -21.41 -3.25
C ALA A 132 20.07 -20.05 -3.01
N HIS A 133 19.38 -19.06 -2.45
CA HIS A 133 20.03 -17.82 -2.03
C HIS A 133 20.91 -18.07 -0.81
N THR A 134 22.15 -17.56 -0.83
CA THR A 134 23.18 -17.76 0.20
C THR A 134 23.38 -16.51 1.07
N ALA A 135 24.22 -16.64 2.12
CA ALA A 135 24.67 -15.51 2.93
C ALA A 135 25.43 -14.47 2.08
N ASP A 136 26.13 -14.90 1.03
CA ASP A 136 26.80 -13.97 0.09
C ASP A 136 25.78 -13.14 -0.68
N ASP A 137 24.69 -13.75 -1.18
CA ASP A 137 23.60 -13.01 -1.85
C ASP A 137 22.92 -12.03 -0.90
N GLN A 138 22.83 -12.39 0.39
CA GLN A 138 22.34 -11.52 1.44
C GLN A 138 23.27 -10.32 1.63
N ALA A 139 24.58 -10.56 1.78
CA ALA A 139 25.58 -9.51 1.94
C ALA A 139 25.60 -8.55 0.73
N GLU A 140 25.59 -9.10 -0.51
CA GLU A 140 25.46 -8.31 -1.73
C GLU A 140 24.23 -7.39 -1.68
N THR A 141 23.07 -7.94 -1.28
CA THR A 141 21.80 -7.20 -1.24
C THR A 141 21.81 -6.13 -0.17
N VAL A 142 22.36 -6.40 1.01
CA VAL A 142 22.50 -5.41 2.10
C VAL A 142 23.38 -4.25 1.66
N LEU A 143 24.57 -4.53 1.10
CA LEU A 143 25.47 -3.48 0.60
C LEU A 143 24.84 -2.64 -0.49
N LEU A 144 24.20 -3.27 -1.48
CA LEU A 144 23.52 -2.55 -2.55
C LEU A 144 22.39 -1.63 -2.04
N ARG A 145 21.67 -2.07 -1.01
CA ARG A 145 20.60 -1.27 -0.40
C ARG A 145 21.15 -0.17 0.48
N LEU A 146 22.22 -0.45 1.24
CA LEU A 146 22.93 0.55 2.05
C LEU A 146 23.45 1.70 1.17
N LEU A 147 24.13 1.37 0.07
CA LEU A 147 24.64 2.34 -0.91
C LEU A 147 23.55 3.18 -1.58
N ARG A 148 22.31 2.69 -1.58
CA ARG A 148 21.12 3.43 -2.07
C ARG A 148 20.36 4.18 -0.98
N GLY A 149 20.90 4.26 0.24
CA GLY A 149 20.28 4.98 1.35
C GLY A 149 19.09 4.26 1.99
N ALA A 150 19.07 2.92 1.95
CA ALA A 150 17.97 2.17 2.55
C ALA A 150 18.01 2.23 4.09
N GLY A 151 16.85 2.44 4.71
CA GLY A 151 16.65 2.32 6.16
C GLY A 151 16.56 0.85 6.62
N THR A 152 16.21 0.64 7.92
CA THR A 152 16.17 -0.68 8.58
C THR A 152 15.43 -1.74 7.77
N ARG A 153 14.25 -1.43 7.24
CA ARG A 153 13.50 -2.36 6.37
C ARG A 153 14.30 -2.81 5.15
N GLY A 154 15.02 -1.88 4.53
CA GLY A 154 15.88 -2.20 3.38
C GLY A 154 17.06 -3.05 3.78
N LEU A 155 17.68 -2.78 4.93
CA LEU A 155 18.79 -3.56 5.48
C LEU A 155 18.39 -4.99 5.85
N GLY A 156 17.11 -5.27 6.07
CA GLY A 156 16.59 -6.64 6.20
C GLY A 156 16.88 -7.56 5.00
N GLY A 157 17.38 -7.02 3.88
CA GLY A 157 17.92 -7.80 2.77
C GLY A 157 16.90 -8.74 2.12
N ILE A 158 17.33 -9.96 1.85
CA ILE A 158 16.50 -11.04 1.31
C ILE A 158 15.78 -11.71 2.49
N TYR A 159 14.46 -11.84 2.41
CA TYR A 159 13.67 -12.52 3.45
C TYR A 159 13.75 -14.04 3.32
N PRO A 160 13.76 -14.80 4.44
CA PRO A 160 13.80 -16.27 4.42
C PRO A 160 12.63 -16.88 3.66
N ALA A 161 11.45 -16.30 3.80
CA ALA A 161 10.25 -16.67 3.06
C ALA A 161 9.64 -15.47 2.33
N LEU A 162 9.00 -15.70 1.20
CA LEU A 162 8.21 -14.71 0.46
C LEU A 162 6.79 -15.25 0.32
N GLU A 163 5.83 -14.54 0.91
CA GLU A 163 4.40 -14.90 0.93
C GLU A 163 4.11 -16.33 1.44
N GLY A 164 5.00 -16.89 2.28
CA GLY A 164 4.91 -18.29 2.73
C GLY A 164 5.10 -19.34 1.62
N ILE A 165 5.34 -18.91 0.38
CA ILE A 165 5.42 -19.76 -0.81
C ILE A 165 6.86 -20.05 -1.21
N ILE A 166 7.69 -19.01 -1.30
CA ILE A 166 9.09 -19.17 -1.73
C ILE A 166 10.02 -19.14 -0.53
N ILE A 167 10.66 -20.26 -0.24
CA ILE A 167 11.56 -20.48 0.89
C ILE A 167 13.01 -20.38 0.45
N ARG A 168 13.91 -19.93 1.33
CA ARG A 168 15.33 -19.76 1.05
C ARG A 168 16.20 -20.47 2.09
N PRO A 169 16.30 -21.81 1.98
CA PRO A 169 16.92 -22.64 3.02
C PRO A 169 18.43 -22.42 3.21
N PHE A 170 19.12 -21.83 2.23
CA PHE A 170 20.56 -21.61 2.26
C PHE A 170 20.99 -20.20 2.68
N LEU A 171 20.04 -19.37 3.12
CA LEU A 171 20.29 -17.95 3.40
C LEU A 171 21.35 -17.70 4.52
N ARG A 172 21.62 -18.70 5.35
CA ARG A 172 22.65 -18.67 6.39
C ARG A 172 23.96 -19.36 5.98
N LEU A 173 23.99 -20.09 4.86
CA LEU A 173 25.19 -20.74 4.35
C LEU A 173 25.97 -19.79 3.45
N THR A 174 27.30 -19.76 3.63
CA THR A 174 28.18 -19.03 2.73
C THR A 174 28.40 -19.81 1.43
N ARG A 175 28.68 -19.09 0.34
CA ARG A 175 29.03 -19.71 -0.95
C ARG A 175 30.28 -20.57 -0.84
N ALA A 176 31.23 -20.25 0.05
CA ALA A 176 32.40 -21.07 0.34
C ALA A 176 32.01 -22.44 0.95
N GLU A 177 31.10 -22.44 1.93
CA GLU A 177 30.58 -23.69 2.53
C GLU A 177 29.83 -24.54 1.49
N VAL A 178 29.01 -23.90 0.67
CA VAL A 178 28.27 -24.58 -0.42
C VAL A 178 29.24 -25.23 -1.43
N ARG A 179 30.26 -24.49 -1.88
CA ARG A 179 31.23 -25.00 -2.82
C ARG A 179 32.07 -26.17 -2.25
N ALA A 180 32.51 -26.05 -1.01
CA ALA A 180 33.22 -27.12 -0.33
C ALA A 180 32.38 -28.42 -0.25
N GLU A 181 31.09 -28.29 0.06
CA GLU A 181 30.17 -29.42 0.14
C GLU A 181 29.89 -30.05 -1.24
N VAL A 182 29.71 -29.23 -2.30
CA VAL A 182 29.55 -29.69 -3.69
C VAL A 182 30.76 -30.51 -4.12
N GLN A 183 31.98 -30.02 -3.81
CA GLN A 183 33.22 -30.74 -4.12
C GLN A 183 33.37 -32.06 -3.32
N ALA A 184 33.09 -32.01 -1.99
CA ALA A 184 33.15 -33.19 -1.14
C ALA A 184 32.19 -34.32 -1.56
N ARG A 185 31.06 -33.93 -2.20
CA ARG A 185 30.07 -34.88 -2.72
C ARG A 185 30.25 -35.23 -4.19
N ASN A 186 31.21 -34.64 -4.87
CA ASN A 186 31.41 -34.78 -6.33
C ASN A 186 30.11 -34.51 -7.11
N LEU A 187 29.33 -33.49 -6.72
CA LEU A 187 28.10 -33.17 -7.43
C LEU A 187 28.42 -32.48 -8.75
N PRO A 188 27.84 -32.92 -9.88
CA PRO A 188 28.01 -32.25 -11.16
C PRO A 188 27.23 -30.92 -11.15
N PHE A 189 27.85 -29.85 -11.64
CA PHE A 189 27.20 -28.55 -11.81
C PHE A 189 27.75 -27.84 -13.04
N ARG A 190 27.04 -26.81 -13.51
CA ARG A 190 27.43 -25.98 -14.64
C ARG A 190 27.88 -24.60 -14.14
N ILE A 191 28.85 -24.02 -14.87
CA ILE A 191 29.37 -22.68 -14.59
C ILE A 191 28.65 -21.69 -15.50
N ASP A 192 28.03 -20.69 -14.94
CA ASP A 192 27.35 -19.63 -15.68
C ASP A 192 28.34 -18.53 -16.07
N SER A 193 28.58 -18.37 -17.39
CA SER A 193 29.51 -17.40 -17.97
C SER A 193 29.11 -15.92 -17.66
N THR A 194 27.81 -15.62 -17.43
CA THR A 194 27.33 -14.26 -17.15
C THR A 194 27.70 -13.74 -15.78
N ASN A 195 28.16 -14.60 -14.86
CA ASN A 195 28.62 -14.19 -13.53
C ASN A 195 29.88 -13.32 -13.55
N LEU A 196 30.59 -13.25 -14.68
CA LEU A 196 31.85 -12.51 -14.85
C LEU A 196 31.64 -11.07 -15.35
N ASP A 197 30.44 -10.68 -15.73
CA ASP A 197 30.18 -9.32 -16.26
C ASP A 197 30.08 -8.28 -15.13
N THR A 198 31.23 -7.62 -14.85
CA THR A 198 31.34 -6.57 -13.80
C THR A 198 30.69 -5.23 -14.17
N ARG A 199 30.13 -5.07 -15.37
CA ARG A 199 29.31 -3.90 -15.71
C ARG A 199 28.04 -3.86 -14.89
N LEU A 200 27.56 -4.98 -14.41
CA LEU A 200 26.43 -5.06 -13.48
C LEU A 200 26.92 -4.74 -12.06
N VAL A 201 26.30 -3.73 -11.43
CA VAL A 201 26.69 -3.27 -10.08
C VAL A 201 26.71 -4.40 -9.06
N ARG A 202 25.81 -5.37 -9.16
CA ARG A 202 25.78 -6.55 -8.29
C ARG A 202 27.03 -7.43 -8.47
N ASN A 203 27.41 -7.67 -9.70
CA ASN A 203 28.64 -8.45 -9.99
C ASN A 203 29.89 -7.70 -9.53
N LYS A 204 29.92 -6.37 -9.64
CA LYS A 204 31.00 -5.55 -9.09
C LYS A 204 31.11 -5.65 -7.58
N VAL A 205 29.97 -5.59 -6.85
CA VAL A 205 29.95 -5.81 -5.39
C VAL A 205 30.49 -7.20 -5.06
N ARG A 206 30.09 -8.24 -5.79
CA ARG A 206 30.49 -9.64 -5.61
C ARG A 206 31.98 -9.86 -5.90
N ALA A 207 32.48 -9.33 -7.03
CA ALA A 207 33.82 -9.62 -7.51
C ALA A 207 34.92 -8.71 -6.93
N GLU A 208 34.57 -7.49 -6.56
CA GLU A 208 35.54 -6.49 -6.14
C GLU A 208 35.33 -6.03 -4.68
N LEU A 209 34.12 -5.55 -4.33
CA LEU A 209 33.88 -4.89 -3.02
C LEU A 209 33.90 -5.88 -1.87
N LEU A 210 33.12 -6.96 -1.91
CA LEU A 210 33.05 -7.95 -0.84
C LEU A 210 34.41 -8.64 -0.58
N PRO A 211 35.16 -9.09 -1.62
CA PRO A 211 36.50 -9.66 -1.42
C PRO A 211 37.48 -8.64 -0.81
N ARG A 212 37.41 -7.38 -1.23
CA ARG A 212 38.24 -6.31 -0.65
C ARG A 212 37.88 -6.08 0.81
N LEU A 213 36.61 -5.95 1.16
CA LEU A 213 36.16 -5.82 2.55
C LEU A 213 36.58 -7.01 3.42
N ALA A 214 36.52 -8.23 2.87
CA ALA A 214 36.92 -9.43 3.57
C ALA A 214 38.45 -9.49 3.83
N ARG A 215 39.26 -9.07 2.84
CA ARG A 215 40.73 -9.11 2.93
C ARG A 215 41.28 -7.97 3.77
N ASP A 216 40.80 -6.72 3.53
CA ASP A 216 41.43 -5.52 4.06
C ASP A 216 40.83 -5.07 5.40
N PHE A 217 39.62 -5.53 5.74
CA PHE A 217 38.92 -5.07 6.95
C PHE A 217 38.49 -6.22 7.87
N ASN A 218 37.64 -7.15 7.39
CA ASN A 218 37.16 -8.23 8.23
C ASN A 218 36.79 -9.48 7.41
N PRO A 219 37.47 -10.61 7.57
CA PRO A 219 37.19 -11.84 6.83
C PRO A 219 35.78 -12.40 7.07
N ARG A 220 35.12 -11.98 8.16
CA ARG A 220 33.76 -12.39 8.48
C ARG A 220 32.67 -11.47 7.93
N VAL A 221 33.00 -10.46 7.09
CA VAL A 221 32.08 -9.42 6.63
C VAL A 221 30.79 -9.97 6.01
N VAL A 222 30.87 -11.07 5.25
CA VAL A 222 29.69 -11.72 4.65
C VAL A 222 28.72 -12.19 5.73
N ARG A 223 29.21 -12.88 6.75
CA ARG A 223 28.39 -13.36 7.87
C ARG A 223 27.83 -12.20 8.69
N LEU A 224 28.63 -11.19 8.98
CA LEU A 224 28.20 -10.01 9.73
C LEU A 224 27.09 -9.23 9.01
N LEU A 225 27.16 -9.10 7.68
CA LEU A 225 26.10 -8.48 6.89
C LEU A 225 24.83 -9.34 6.84
N ALA A 226 24.96 -10.66 6.80
CA ALA A 226 23.81 -11.56 6.88
C ALA A 226 23.13 -11.50 8.26
N GLU A 227 23.92 -11.46 9.34
CA GLU A 227 23.43 -11.29 10.72
C GLU A 227 22.78 -9.92 10.94
N LEU A 228 23.34 -8.85 10.34
CA LEU A 228 22.74 -7.51 10.37
C LEU A 228 21.35 -7.54 9.70
N ALA A 229 21.24 -8.22 8.55
CA ALA A 229 19.97 -8.33 7.86
C ALA A 229 18.92 -9.10 8.69
N GLU A 230 19.33 -10.15 9.39
CA GLU A 230 18.45 -10.92 10.28
C GLU A 230 17.93 -10.03 11.41
N ARG A 231 18.81 -9.39 12.15
CA ARG A 231 18.44 -8.44 13.23
C ARG A 231 17.54 -7.31 12.72
N SER A 232 17.89 -6.73 11.58
CA SER A 232 17.08 -5.65 11.00
C SER A 232 15.67 -6.12 10.62
N ARG A 233 15.50 -7.38 10.20
CA ARG A 233 14.15 -7.96 9.93
C ARG A 233 13.35 -8.15 11.22
N ASP A 234 13.97 -8.66 12.27
CA ASP A 234 13.31 -8.92 13.54
C ASP A 234 12.83 -7.60 14.18
N GLU A 235 13.73 -6.60 14.22
CA GLU A 235 13.38 -5.25 14.70
C GLU A 235 12.27 -4.58 13.87
N GLU A 236 12.37 -4.69 12.53
CA GLU A 236 11.35 -4.12 11.65
C GLU A 236 10.01 -4.83 11.81
N SER A 237 10.00 -6.16 11.93
CA SER A 237 8.79 -6.95 12.15
C SER A 237 8.09 -6.54 13.45
N TYR A 238 8.86 -6.43 14.54
CA TYR A 238 8.35 -5.96 15.82
C TYR A 238 7.76 -4.56 15.74
N LEU A 239 8.48 -3.62 15.14
CA LEU A 239 8.01 -2.22 15.02
C LEU A 239 6.82 -2.08 14.06
N GLU A 240 6.75 -2.86 12.99
CA GLU A 240 5.58 -2.90 12.09
C GLU A 240 4.35 -3.47 12.82
N GLN A 241 4.54 -4.50 13.62
CA GLN A 241 3.48 -5.05 14.47
C GLN A 241 3.00 -4.03 15.51
N GLN A 242 3.92 -3.40 16.25
CA GLN A 242 3.59 -2.37 17.24
C GLN A 242 2.85 -1.19 16.60
N ALA A 243 3.26 -0.76 15.40
CA ALA A 243 2.58 0.30 14.68
C ALA A 243 1.14 -0.09 14.30
N ARG A 244 0.95 -1.34 13.84
CA ARG A 244 -0.37 -1.86 13.45
C ARG A 244 -1.30 -1.99 14.64
N GLU A 245 -0.86 -2.61 15.73
CA GLU A 245 -1.65 -2.87 16.91
C GLU A 245 -2.07 -1.58 17.61
N ARG A 246 -1.11 -0.68 17.83
CA ARG A 246 -1.36 0.60 18.52
C ARG A 246 -2.19 1.59 17.70
N ALA A 247 -2.04 1.59 16.36
CA ALA A 247 -2.84 2.44 15.50
C ALA A 247 -4.24 1.90 15.22
N ARG A 248 -4.47 0.59 15.40
CA ARG A 248 -5.74 -0.08 15.09
C ARG A 248 -6.98 0.60 15.70
N PRO A 249 -7.00 1.01 16.98
CA PRO A 249 -8.16 1.66 17.56
C PRO A 249 -8.47 3.03 16.96
N TRP A 250 -7.50 3.66 16.33
CA TRP A 250 -7.57 5.02 15.82
C TRP A 250 -7.74 5.11 14.30
N ARG A 251 -7.45 4.03 13.58
CA ARG A 251 -7.56 4.01 12.12
C ARG A 251 -8.99 3.72 11.68
N VAL A 252 -9.46 4.51 10.73
CA VAL A 252 -10.78 4.37 10.11
C VAL A 252 -10.59 4.27 8.60
N SER A 253 -11.11 3.19 8.01
CA SER A 253 -11.11 2.96 6.55
C SER A 253 -12.53 3.14 6.04
N VAL A 254 -12.76 4.11 5.17
CA VAL A 254 -14.08 4.41 4.58
C VAL A 254 -13.89 4.74 3.10
N GLU A 255 -14.60 4.04 2.22
CA GLU A 255 -14.68 4.34 0.77
C GLU A 255 -13.32 4.50 0.06
N GLY A 256 -12.32 3.69 0.45
CA GLY A 256 -10.96 3.76 -0.12
C GLY A 256 -10.09 4.89 0.44
N GLU A 257 -10.53 5.55 1.50
CA GLU A 257 -9.74 6.49 2.29
C GLU A 257 -9.29 5.84 3.61
N GLU A 258 -8.10 6.18 4.05
CA GLU A 258 -7.58 5.87 5.39
C GLU A 258 -7.51 7.14 6.22
N LYS A 259 -8.08 7.11 7.42
CA LYS A 259 -8.12 8.26 8.33
C LYS A 259 -7.54 7.89 9.69
N ILE A 260 -6.83 8.85 10.30
CA ILE A 260 -6.33 8.73 11.68
C ILE A 260 -6.40 10.10 12.38
N PRO A 261 -6.83 10.18 13.65
CA PRO A 261 -6.79 11.44 14.39
C PRO A 261 -5.34 11.85 14.69
N LEU A 262 -5.08 13.16 14.58
CA LEU A 262 -3.73 13.71 14.70
C LEU A 262 -3.17 13.62 16.13
N GLY A 263 -4.00 13.82 17.16
CA GLY A 263 -3.56 13.72 18.55
C GLY A 263 -2.88 12.40 18.83
N PRO A 264 -3.59 11.25 18.79
CA PRO A 264 -2.98 9.94 18.99
C PRO A 264 -1.80 9.65 18.06
N LEU A 265 -1.83 10.13 16.80
CA LEU A 265 -0.71 9.93 15.88
C LEU A 265 0.56 10.67 16.31
N LEU A 266 0.42 11.89 16.85
CA LEU A 266 1.52 12.72 17.34
C LEU A 266 2.13 12.17 18.63
N ASP A 267 1.34 11.48 19.47
CA ASP A 267 1.80 10.87 20.72
C ASP A 267 2.72 9.64 20.47
N PHE A 268 2.68 9.04 19.27
CA PHE A 268 3.56 7.94 18.94
C PHE A 268 5.00 8.42 18.70
N PRO A 269 6.01 7.61 19.09
CA PRO A 269 7.39 7.87 18.71
C PRO A 269 7.56 7.99 17.17
N PRO A 270 8.49 8.81 16.67
CA PRO A 270 8.73 9.00 15.25
C PRO A 270 8.89 7.72 14.44
N ALA A 271 9.49 6.68 15.04
CA ALA A 271 9.64 5.38 14.41
C ALA A 271 8.30 4.70 14.12
N LEU A 272 7.32 4.81 15.02
CA LEU A 272 5.98 4.27 14.82
C LEU A 272 5.15 5.15 13.89
N GLN A 273 5.24 6.48 14.02
CA GLN A 273 4.57 7.41 13.09
C GLN A 273 4.90 7.07 11.63
N ARG A 274 6.20 6.89 11.30
CA ARG A 274 6.63 6.52 9.93
C ARG A 274 5.99 5.23 9.45
N ARG A 275 5.88 4.23 10.31
CA ARG A 275 5.29 2.93 9.95
C ARG A 275 3.77 3.01 9.78
N ILE A 276 3.09 3.71 10.69
CA ILE A 276 1.65 3.97 10.58
C ILE A 276 1.33 4.66 9.26
N LEU A 277 2.05 5.73 8.93
CA LEU A 277 1.87 6.47 7.68
C LEU A 277 2.12 5.58 6.46
N ARG A 278 3.16 4.74 6.48
CA ARG A 278 3.43 3.76 5.42
C ARG A 278 2.33 2.71 5.30
N GLN A 279 1.78 2.23 6.41
CA GLN A 279 0.68 1.28 6.43
C GLN A 279 -0.60 1.89 5.86
N MET A 280 -0.89 3.17 6.14
CA MET A 280 -2.01 3.89 5.53
C MET A 280 -1.83 4.03 4.01
N LEU A 281 -0.63 4.42 3.54
CA LEU A 281 -0.33 4.48 2.11
C LEU A 281 -0.47 3.10 1.43
N MET A 282 0.00 2.04 2.10
CA MET A 282 -0.12 0.67 1.60
C MET A 282 -1.59 0.23 1.47
N ALA A 283 -2.43 0.56 2.44
CA ALA A 283 -3.85 0.21 2.45
C ALA A 283 -4.60 0.89 1.30
N VAL A 284 -4.33 2.17 1.04
CA VAL A 284 -5.00 2.92 -0.03
C VAL A 284 -4.50 2.54 -1.42
N ARG A 285 -3.19 2.24 -1.56
CA ARG A 285 -2.53 2.10 -2.86
C ARG A 285 -2.25 0.64 -3.26
N GLY A 286 -2.25 -0.28 -2.32
CA GLY A 286 -1.84 -1.67 -2.53
C GLY A 286 -0.32 -1.86 -2.68
N GLY A 287 0.50 -0.79 -2.55
CA GLY A 287 1.94 -0.88 -2.67
C GLY A 287 2.68 0.43 -2.38
N LEU A 288 4.00 0.34 -2.12
CA LEU A 288 4.84 1.51 -1.83
C LEU A 288 5.86 1.83 -2.94
N ARG A 289 5.65 1.33 -4.16
CA ARG A 289 6.57 1.60 -5.27
C ARG A 289 6.63 3.11 -5.56
N GLY A 290 7.83 3.69 -5.58
CA GLY A 290 8.03 5.13 -5.78
C GLY A 290 7.82 5.99 -4.54
N VAL A 291 7.44 5.41 -3.38
CA VAL A 291 7.37 6.14 -2.12
C VAL A 291 8.76 6.11 -1.45
N ALA A 292 9.41 7.26 -1.41
CA ALA A 292 10.72 7.44 -0.77
C ALA A 292 10.59 7.92 0.68
N TYR A 293 11.71 7.98 1.40
CA TYR A 293 11.78 8.46 2.78
C TYR A 293 11.26 9.89 2.92
N GLU A 294 11.62 10.76 1.98
CA GLU A 294 11.22 12.17 1.95
C GLU A 294 9.70 12.34 1.90
N HIS A 295 8.99 11.43 1.23
CA HIS A 295 7.54 11.43 1.16
C HIS A 295 6.92 11.14 2.53
N ILE A 296 7.49 10.21 3.29
CA ILE A 296 7.04 9.89 4.66
C ILE A 296 7.33 11.05 5.62
N GLU A 297 8.49 11.69 5.49
CA GLU A 297 8.81 12.87 6.31
C GLU A 297 7.96 14.09 5.93
N ALA A 298 7.58 14.22 4.66
CA ALA A 298 6.62 15.25 4.24
C ALA A 298 5.22 15.02 4.86
N LEU A 299 4.77 13.75 4.92
CA LEU A 299 3.54 13.39 5.65
C LEU A 299 3.64 13.70 7.14
N ARG A 300 4.75 13.41 7.79
CA ARG A 300 4.96 13.75 9.21
C ARG A 300 4.90 15.27 9.43
N ARG A 301 5.50 16.05 8.53
CA ARG A 301 5.40 17.53 8.59
C ARG A 301 3.94 18.00 8.41
N LEU A 302 3.18 17.38 7.50
CA LEU A 302 1.76 17.67 7.31
C LEU A 302 0.95 17.40 8.60
N VAL A 303 1.25 16.29 9.28
CA VAL A 303 0.64 15.94 10.57
C VAL A 303 0.93 16.99 11.65
N SER A 304 2.16 17.47 11.72
CA SER A 304 2.60 18.48 12.71
C SER A 304 2.24 19.91 12.33
N ALA A 305 1.71 20.20 11.14
CA ALA A 305 1.31 21.53 10.72
C ALA A 305 0.18 22.07 11.62
N THR A 306 0.12 23.38 11.85
CA THR A 306 -0.90 24.01 12.71
C THR A 306 -2.19 24.34 11.97
N GLN A 307 -2.11 24.53 10.66
CA GLN A 307 -3.26 24.94 9.83
C GLN A 307 -3.95 23.74 9.17
N SER A 308 -5.27 23.72 9.20
CA SER A 308 -6.11 22.77 8.46
C SER A 308 -6.20 23.15 6.98
N GLY A 309 -6.48 22.16 6.12
CA GLY A 309 -6.68 22.36 4.68
C GLY A 309 -5.40 22.24 3.85
N HIS A 310 -4.25 21.95 4.45
CA HIS A 310 -3.05 21.61 3.71
C HIS A 310 -3.19 20.22 3.07
N GLN A 311 -2.75 20.13 1.81
CA GLN A 311 -2.76 18.92 1.01
C GLN A 311 -1.35 18.61 0.50
N LEU A 312 -1.01 17.32 0.46
CA LEU A 312 0.25 16.80 -0.07
C LEU A 312 -0.05 15.76 -1.15
N ASN A 313 0.45 15.98 -2.35
CA ASN A 313 0.37 15.01 -3.43
C ASN A 313 1.59 14.09 -3.37
N LEU A 314 1.34 12.80 -3.35
CA LEU A 314 2.34 11.74 -3.32
C LEU A 314 2.13 10.79 -4.50
N PRO A 315 3.11 9.95 -4.86
CA PRO A 315 2.92 8.99 -5.94
C PRO A 315 1.68 8.09 -5.71
N GLY A 316 0.62 8.33 -6.51
CA GLY A 316 -0.61 7.54 -6.49
C GLY A 316 -1.58 7.80 -5.33
N VAL A 317 -1.30 8.77 -4.45
CA VAL A 317 -2.18 9.14 -3.33
C VAL A 317 -2.16 10.63 -3.06
N VAL A 318 -3.22 11.10 -2.41
CA VAL A 318 -3.32 12.46 -1.88
C VAL A 318 -3.52 12.33 -0.35
N ALA A 319 -2.69 13.03 0.39
CA ALA A 319 -2.85 13.16 1.83
C ALA A 319 -3.30 14.58 2.17
N ARG A 320 -4.25 14.74 3.08
CA ARG A 320 -4.75 16.04 3.51
C ARG A 320 -4.99 16.08 5.01
N ARG A 321 -4.75 17.25 5.57
CA ARG A 321 -5.12 17.52 6.97
C ARG A 321 -6.51 18.13 6.99
N GLU A 322 -7.46 17.41 7.58
CA GLU A 322 -8.83 17.87 7.81
C GLU A 322 -9.05 18.04 9.31
N PHE A 323 -8.96 19.29 9.77
CA PHE A 323 -9.04 19.62 11.22
C PHE A 323 -8.07 18.77 12.05
N ASP A 324 -8.60 17.86 12.87
CA ASP A 324 -7.85 17.00 13.77
C ASP A 324 -7.58 15.61 13.16
N TRP A 325 -7.77 15.46 11.85
CA TRP A 325 -7.55 14.20 11.13
C TRP A 325 -6.50 14.30 10.02
N LEU A 326 -5.70 13.28 9.88
CA LEU A 326 -4.99 12.98 8.64
C LEU A 326 -5.85 12.04 7.81
N VAL A 327 -6.10 12.43 6.57
CA VAL A 327 -6.82 11.63 5.58
C VAL A 327 -5.89 11.31 4.43
N VAL A 328 -5.81 10.04 4.05
CA VAL A 328 -5.05 9.54 2.90
C VAL A 328 -6.03 8.89 1.94
N ALA A 329 -6.08 9.36 0.70
CA ALA A 329 -6.98 8.89 -0.34
C ALA A 329 -6.21 8.52 -1.61
N ALA A 330 -6.79 7.72 -2.49
CA ALA A 330 -6.23 7.47 -3.81
C ALA A 330 -6.09 8.80 -4.56
N GLY A 331 -4.92 9.01 -5.15
CA GLY A 331 -4.69 10.16 -6.03
C GLY A 331 -5.55 10.09 -7.29
N PRO A 332 -5.73 11.18 -8.02
CA PRO A 332 -6.36 11.16 -9.33
C PRO A 332 -5.50 10.25 -10.24
N GLY A 333 -5.87 8.97 -10.32
CA GLY A 333 -5.37 8.06 -11.35
C GLY A 333 -5.93 8.46 -12.71
N GLU A 334 -5.35 7.94 -13.80
CA GLU A 334 -5.83 8.18 -15.17
C GLU A 334 -7.31 7.81 -15.40
N SER A 335 -7.96 7.11 -14.45
CA SER A 335 -9.38 6.71 -14.50
C SER A 335 -10.32 7.51 -13.59
N ARG A 336 -9.80 8.41 -12.76
CA ARG A 336 -10.62 9.42 -12.06
C ARG A 336 -10.00 10.78 -12.35
N ARG A 337 -10.22 11.28 -13.56
CA ARG A 337 -10.31 12.74 -13.73
C ARG A 337 -11.27 13.22 -12.64
N PRO A 338 -10.95 14.31 -11.91
CA PRO A 338 -11.99 15.00 -11.15
C PRO A 338 -13.15 15.05 -12.13
N THR A 339 -14.30 14.59 -11.77
CA THR A 339 -15.48 14.83 -12.54
C THR A 339 -15.55 16.34 -12.75
N GLU A 340 -14.94 16.81 -13.83
CA GLU A 340 -15.30 18.03 -14.52
C GLU A 340 -16.75 17.79 -14.85
N GLY A 341 -17.64 18.32 -14.00
CA GLY A 341 -19.05 18.19 -14.26
C GLY A 341 -19.95 17.87 -13.08
N ILE A 342 -19.49 17.81 -11.80
CA ILE A 342 -20.44 18.15 -10.72
C ILE A 342 -20.47 19.67 -10.69
N GLY A 343 -21.17 20.21 -11.68
CA GLY A 343 -21.42 21.63 -11.82
C GLY A 343 -22.11 22.14 -10.56
N ALA A 344 -21.82 23.36 -10.18
CA ALA A 344 -22.62 24.09 -9.22
C ALA A 344 -24.09 23.91 -9.60
N TYR A 345 -24.84 23.18 -8.77
CA TYR A 345 -26.28 23.05 -8.99
C TYR A 345 -26.98 24.37 -8.65
N SER A 346 -28.08 24.63 -9.35
CA SER A 346 -28.90 25.81 -9.12
C SER A 346 -30.33 25.50 -9.58
N TYR A 347 -31.21 25.37 -8.59
CA TYR A 347 -32.61 24.99 -8.83
C TYR A 347 -33.55 26.09 -8.35
N PRO A 348 -34.54 26.51 -9.17
CA PRO A 348 -35.56 27.41 -8.72
C PRO A 348 -36.43 26.77 -7.62
N VAL A 349 -36.84 27.57 -6.64
CA VAL A 349 -37.68 27.11 -5.55
C VAL A 349 -39.06 27.78 -5.66
N GLU A 350 -40.08 26.96 -5.75
CA GLU A 350 -41.47 27.38 -5.65
C GLU A 350 -41.98 27.18 -4.22
N LEU A 351 -42.84 28.09 -3.77
CA LEU A 351 -43.38 28.03 -2.41
C LEU A 351 -44.92 27.91 -2.44
N PRO A 352 -45.53 26.89 -1.77
CA PRO A 352 -44.85 25.68 -1.21
C PRO A 352 -44.38 24.76 -2.31
N GLY A 353 -43.33 23.96 -2.01
CA GLY A 353 -42.77 23.05 -3.02
C GLY A 353 -41.67 22.13 -2.47
N ALA A 354 -41.08 21.37 -3.38
CA ALA A 354 -39.93 20.52 -3.08
C ALA A 354 -38.90 20.59 -4.23
N VAL A 355 -37.63 20.56 -3.90
CA VAL A 355 -36.53 20.57 -4.85
C VAL A 355 -35.68 19.33 -4.60
N HIS A 356 -35.63 18.43 -5.56
CA HIS A 356 -34.68 17.31 -5.55
C HIS A 356 -33.34 17.80 -6.06
N VAL A 357 -32.28 17.51 -5.31
CA VAL A 357 -30.87 17.83 -5.65
C VAL A 357 -30.11 16.54 -5.88
N PRO A 358 -30.05 16.03 -7.11
CA PRO A 358 -29.40 14.76 -7.45
C PRO A 358 -27.93 14.71 -7.04
N GLU A 359 -27.24 15.86 -7.10
CA GLU A 359 -25.81 16.00 -6.74
C GLU A 359 -25.55 15.70 -5.27
N LEU A 360 -26.59 15.77 -4.42
CA LEU A 360 -26.53 15.48 -2.98
C LEU A 360 -27.31 14.23 -2.60
N GLY A 361 -28.14 13.68 -3.48
CA GLY A 361 -29.06 12.57 -3.17
C GLY A 361 -30.11 12.92 -2.13
N VAL A 362 -30.55 14.21 -2.08
CA VAL A 362 -31.52 14.70 -1.08
C VAL A 362 -32.60 15.55 -1.73
N THR A 363 -33.77 15.57 -1.08
CA THR A 363 -34.89 16.45 -1.43
C THR A 363 -35.12 17.48 -0.34
N PHE A 364 -35.10 18.76 -0.70
CA PHE A 364 -35.46 19.86 0.20
C PHE A 364 -36.95 20.18 0.02
N ARG A 365 -37.70 20.17 1.13
CA ARG A 365 -39.12 20.56 1.14
C ARG A 365 -39.29 21.92 1.79
N PHE A 366 -40.12 22.75 1.16
CA PHE A 366 -40.46 24.11 1.60
C PHE A 366 -41.96 24.14 1.88
N LYS A 367 -42.33 24.18 3.18
CA LYS A 367 -43.72 24.21 3.62
C LYS A 367 -44.08 25.59 4.16
N ILE A 368 -45.22 26.14 3.72
CA ILE A 368 -45.77 27.36 4.28
C ILE A 368 -46.67 26.99 5.47
N VAL A 369 -46.47 27.64 6.60
CA VAL A 369 -47.24 27.40 7.84
C VAL A 369 -47.66 28.73 8.43
N ASP A 370 -48.94 28.84 8.83
CA ASP A 370 -49.47 29.98 9.55
C ASP A 370 -48.94 29.94 11.00
N THR A 371 -48.31 31.01 11.45
CA THR A 371 -47.75 31.13 12.81
C THR A 371 -48.79 31.00 13.90
N LYS A 372 -50.03 31.40 13.64
CA LYS A 372 -51.17 31.25 14.59
C LYS A 372 -51.48 29.80 14.90
N LYS A 373 -51.17 28.85 13.99
CA LYS A 373 -51.44 27.44 14.19
C LYS A 373 -50.28 26.69 14.88
N MET A 374 -49.08 27.27 14.96
CA MET A 374 -47.88 26.59 15.50
C MET A 374 -47.58 26.87 16.99
N GLY A 375 -48.21 27.86 17.62
CA GLY A 375 -47.83 28.27 18.99
C GLY A 375 -46.37 28.77 19.08
N THR A 376 -45.92 29.18 20.24
CA THR A 376 -44.58 29.75 20.48
C THR A 376 -43.42 28.71 20.39
N SER A 377 -43.67 27.47 19.92
CA SER A 377 -42.71 26.36 20.00
C SER A 377 -41.79 26.23 18.75
N TYR A 378 -42.01 26.99 17.67
CA TYR A 378 -41.23 26.86 16.42
C TYR A 378 -39.74 27.23 16.56
N ASN A 379 -39.39 28.11 17.51
CA ASN A 379 -37.99 28.49 17.79
C ASN A 379 -37.18 27.39 18.48
N LYS A 380 -37.81 26.35 19.02
CA LYS A 380 -37.14 25.25 19.74
C LYS A 380 -36.81 24.04 18.86
N LEU A 381 -37.35 23.96 17.65
CA LEU A 381 -37.22 22.75 16.78
C LEU A 381 -35.97 22.71 15.92
N GLY A 382 -35.06 23.71 15.99
CA GLY A 382 -33.82 23.72 15.17
C GLY A 382 -34.07 23.79 13.67
N LEU A 383 -35.30 24.01 13.21
CA LEU A 383 -35.72 24.10 11.82
C LEU A 383 -35.43 25.50 11.27
N ALA A 384 -35.09 25.57 9.98
CA ALA A 384 -34.93 26.83 9.26
C ALA A 384 -36.34 27.45 9.02
N CYS A 385 -36.74 28.43 9.83
CA CYS A 385 -38.00 29.15 9.69
C CYS A 385 -37.74 30.53 9.07
N LEU A 386 -38.19 30.74 7.85
CA LEU A 386 -38.02 31.97 7.09
C LEU A 386 -39.35 32.70 7.03
N ASP A 387 -39.35 34.04 7.17
CA ASP A 387 -40.54 34.85 6.98
C ASP A 387 -40.89 34.93 5.49
N ARG A 388 -42.10 34.47 5.15
CA ARG A 388 -42.54 34.44 3.74
C ARG A 388 -42.55 35.81 3.07
N MET A 389 -42.92 36.82 3.81
CA MET A 389 -43.03 38.19 3.29
C MET A 389 -41.67 38.88 3.10
N LYS A 390 -40.64 38.36 3.74
CA LYS A 390 -39.27 38.85 3.60
C LYS A 390 -38.50 38.14 2.47
N LEU A 391 -39.09 37.09 1.87
CA LEU A 391 -38.46 36.39 0.76
C LEU A 391 -38.77 37.08 -0.59
N GLY A 392 -37.72 37.51 -1.29
CA GLY A 392 -37.80 38.08 -2.64
C GLY A 392 -37.70 37.01 -3.72
N THR A 393 -38.07 37.37 -4.93
CA THR A 393 -37.97 36.56 -6.14
C THR A 393 -36.78 37.00 -7.00
N PRO A 394 -36.05 36.11 -7.69
CA PRO A 394 -36.22 34.66 -7.68
C PRO A 394 -35.72 34.02 -6.37
N LEU A 395 -36.36 32.92 -5.98
CA LEU A 395 -35.87 32.07 -4.93
C LEU A 395 -35.14 30.86 -5.51
N VAL A 396 -33.88 30.64 -5.09
CA VAL A 396 -33.00 29.65 -5.76
C VAL A 396 -32.25 28.85 -4.69
N LEU A 397 -32.31 27.52 -4.79
CA LEU A 397 -31.46 26.62 -4.00
C LEU A 397 -30.24 26.24 -4.85
N ARG A 398 -29.05 26.60 -4.36
CA ARG A 398 -27.79 26.32 -5.07
C ARG A 398 -26.67 25.91 -4.12
N GLY A 399 -25.57 25.37 -4.67
CA GLY A 399 -24.31 25.30 -3.96
C GLY A 399 -23.75 26.69 -3.65
N TRP A 400 -23.05 26.84 -2.51
CA TRP A 400 -22.38 28.10 -2.20
C TRP A 400 -21.25 28.39 -3.20
N CYS A 401 -20.93 29.66 -3.42
CA CYS A 401 -19.88 30.13 -4.31
C CYS A 401 -18.78 30.88 -3.55
N ALA A 402 -17.57 30.93 -4.14
CA ALA A 402 -16.48 31.74 -3.59
C ALA A 402 -16.90 33.22 -3.60
N GLY A 403 -16.80 33.87 -2.45
CA GLY A 403 -17.28 35.24 -2.27
C GLY A 403 -18.60 35.37 -1.53
N ASP A 404 -19.40 34.31 -1.42
CA ASP A 404 -20.66 34.30 -0.68
C ASP A 404 -20.46 34.76 0.75
N ARG A 405 -21.33 35.70 1.16
CA ARG A 405 -21.37 36.22 2.52
C ARG A 405 -22.77 36.03 3.12
N PHE A 406 -22.79 35.69 4.39
CA PHE A 406 -24.03 35.38 5.09
C PHE A 406 -23.97 35.91 6.55
N GLN A 407 -25.07 36.46 6.99
CA GLN A 407 -25.23 36.89 8.39
C GLN A 407 -26.28 36.00 9.05
N PRO A 408 -25.87 34.95 9.80
CA PRO A 408 -26.86 34.14 10.54
C PRO A 408 -27.63 34.95 11.55
N GLY A 409 -28.89 34.61 11.74
CA GLY A 409 -29.74 35.20 12.76
C GLY A 409 -29.06 35.14 14.15
N GLY A 410 -29.21 36.21 14.93
CA GLY A 410 -28.53 36.33 16.23
C GLY A 410 -27.09 36.80 16.18
N THR A 411 -26.50 37.02 15.00
CA THR A 411 -25.14 37.55 14.87
C THR A 411 -25.14 38.98 14.30
N ARG A 412 -24.14 39.80 14.71
CA ARG A 412 -23.99 41.19 14.21
C ARG A 412 -23.04 41.29 13.02
N LYS A 413 -22.32 40.21 12.67
CA LYS A 413 -21.27 40.25 11.65
C LYS A 413 -21.70 39.49 10.39
N LEU A 414 -21.49 40.12 9.24
CA LEU A 414 -21.54 39.48 7.94
C LEU A 414 -20.24 38.68 7.72
N LEU A 415 -20.34 37.38 7.62
CA LEU A 415 -19.18 36.45 7.52
C LEU A 415 -19.15 35.80 6.13
N LYS A 416 -17.98 35.40 5.69
CA LYS A 416 -17.87 34.56 4.49
C LYS A 416 -18.43 33.16 4.77
N VAL A 417 -19.23 32.61 3.87
CA VAL A 417 -19.80 31.25 4.03
C VAL A 417 -18.69 30.25 4.27
N LYS A 418 -17.54 30.36 3.58
CA LYS A 418 -16.34 29.54 3.81
C LYS A 418 -15.90 29.53 5.29
N GLU A 419 -15.91 30.69 5.96
CA GLU A 419 -15.50 30.80 7.36
C GLU A 419 -16.52 30.14 8.29
N LEU A 420 -17.83 30.30 8.00
CA LEU A 420 -18.89 29.63 8.71
C LEU A 420 -18.82 28.13 8.68
N LEU A 421 -18.62 27.57 7.47
CA LEU A 421 -18.44 26.13 7.27
C LEU A 421 -17.18 25.61 7.97
N SER A 422 -16.10 26.41 7.95
CA SER A 422 -14.87 26.07 8.68
C SER A 422 -15.06 26.02 10.19
N ARG A 423 -15.76 27.00 10.76
CA ARG A 423 -16.07 27.05 12.21
C ARG A 423 -16.93 25.86 12.65
N ARG A 424 -17.82 25.36 11.78
CA ARG A 424 -18.61 24.15 12.04
C ARG A 424 -17.85 22.85 11.71
N ARG A 425 -16.57 22.94 11.38
CA ARG A 425 -15.71 21.79 11.06
C ARG A 425 -16.24 20.92 9.91
N ILE A 426 -16.95 21.53 8.94
CA ILE A 426 -17.39 20.82 7.74
C ILE A 426 -16.15 20.49 6.90
N PRO A 427 -15.91 19.22 6.52
CA PRO A 427 -14.78 18.82 5.68
C PRO A 427 -14.76 19.53 4.33
N VAL A 428 -13.56 19.85 3.81
CA VAL A 428 -13.41 20.61 2.56
C VAL A 428 -14.14 19.95 1.36
N PRO A 429 -14.10 18.61 1.18
CA PRO A 429 -14.85 17.96 0.11
C PRO A 429 -16.36 18.19 0.19
N GLU A 430 -16.94 18.12 1.39
CA GLU A 430 -18.37 18.31 1.62
C GLU A 430 -18.82 19.74 1.39
N ARG A 431 -17.92 20.73 1.59
CA ARG A 431 -18.25 22.14 1.39
C ARG A 431 -18.58 22.47 -0.05
N ARG A 432 -18.02 21.73 -1.02
CA ARG A 432 -18.09 22.08 -2.45
C ARG A 432 -19.53 22.23 -2.97
N LEU A 433 -20.45 21.43 -2.46
CA LEU A 433 -21.86 21.43 -2.83
C LEU A 433 -22.79 21.92 -1.71
N TRP A 434 -22.26 22.58 -0.68
CA TRP A 434 -23.03 22.95 0.51
C TRP A 434 -24.22 23.85 0.18
N PRO A 435 -25.47 23.45 0.54
CA PRO A 435 -26.68 24.14 0.13
C PRO A 435 -26.81 25.54 0.73
N VAL A 436 -27.17 26.49 -0.13
CA VAL A 436 -27.59 27.83 0.25
C VAL A 436 -28.89 28.17 -0.48
N LEU A 437 -29.80 28.79 0.23
CA LEU A 437 -31.04 29.35 -0.33
C LEU A 437 -30.84 30.84 -0.57
N VAL A 438 -30.92 31.24 -1.83
CA VAL A 438 -30.79 32.65 -2.25
C VAL A 438 -32.15 33.20 -2.53
N SER A 439 -32.41 34.40 -2.06
CA SER A 439 -33.65 35.17 -2.19
C SER A 439 -33.30 36.51 -2.83
N GLY A 440 -33.65 36.69 -4.11
CA GLY A 440 -33.17 37.82 -4.89
C GLY A 440 -31.65 37.87 -4.97
N ALA A 441 -31.02 38.90 -4.42
CA ALA A 441 -29.57 39.08 -4.42
C ALA A 441 -28.87 38.57 -3.13
N GLU A 442 -29.62 38.13 -2.14
CA GLU A 442 -29.07 37.83 -0.82
C GLU A 442 -29.26 36.36 -0.43
N ILE A 443 -28.36 35.83 0.43
CA ILE A 443 -28.51 34.49 0.98
C ILE A 443 -29.46 34.52 2.14
N ALA A 444 -30.66 33.91 1.96
CA ALA A 444 -31.69 33.81 2.99
C ALA A 444 -31.38 32.75 4.04
N TRP A 445 -30.68 31.64 3.60
CA TRP A 445 -30.35 30.54 4.49
C TRP A 445 -29.14 29.74 3.97
N VAL A 446 -28.37 29.24 4.91
CA VAL A 446 -27.28 28.27 4.67
C VAL A 446 -27.60 27.01 5.47
N LYS A 447 -27.55 25.83 4.84
CA LYS A 447 -27.81 24.54 5.51
C LYS A 447 -27.01 24.43 6.81
N GLY A 448 -27.72 24.05 7.92
CA GLY A 448 -27.12 23.86 9.21
C GLY A 448 -26.86 25.16 10.00
N PHE A 449 -27.31 26.33 9.52
CA PHE A 449 -27.25 27.60 10.20
C PHE A 449 -28.66 28.19 10.44
N PRO A 450 -28.84 29.07 11.44
CA PRO A 450 -30.07 29.83 11.55
C PRO A 450 -30.35 30.63 10.27
N PRO A 451 -31.62 30.94 9.95
CA PRO A 451 -31.97 31.82 8.85
C PRO A 451 -31.20 33.14 8.89
N GLY A 452 -30.95 33.71 7.73
CA GLY A 452 -30.30 35.01 7.62
C GLY A 452 -31.10 36.10 8.31
N ARG A 453 -30.42 37.09 8.90
CA ARG A 453 -31.07 38.16 9.70
C ARG A 453 -32.22 38.82 8.94
N LEU A 454 -32.11 39.02 7.64
CA LEU A 454 -33.13 39.68 6.80
C LEU A 454 -34.29 38.75 6.41
N ALA A 455 -34.12 37.45 6.47
CA ALA A 455 -35.12 36.47 6.13
C ALA A 455 -35.71 35.72 7.32
N ALA A 456 -35.14 35.90 8.52
CA ALA A 456 -35.59 35.20 9.72
C ALA A 456 -37.03 35.60 10.10
N ALA A 457 -37.82 34.61 10.50
CA ALA A 457 -39.14 34.82 11.08
C ALA A 457 -39.03 35.46 12.48
N ASP A 458 -39.95 36.33 12.81
CA ASP A 458 -40.07 37.00 14.10
C ASP A 458 -41.52 36.93 14.63
N SER A 459 -41.79 37.57 15.75
CA SER A 459 -43.13 37.59 16.40
C SER A 459 -44.20 38.26 15.55
N ALA A 460 -43.84 39.07 14.57
CA ALA A 460 -44.77 39.76 13.68
C ALA A 460 -45.05 38.97 12.37
N SER A 461 -44.31 37.87 12.13
CA SER A 461 -44.45 37.07 10.91
C SER A 461 -45.80 36.32 10.93
N GLY A 462 -46.63 36.52 9.90
CA GLY A 462 -47.92 35.84 9.73
C GLY A 462 -47.78 34.43 9.15
N GLU A 463 -46.98 34.28 8.10
CA GLU A 463 -46.68 33.01 7.48
C GLU A 463 -45.16 32.77 7.44
N VAL A 464 -44.75 31.53 7.69
CA VAL A 464 -43.35 31.12 7.68
C VAL A 464 -43.10 29.98 6.71
N VAL A 465 -41.94 29.98 6.09
CA VAL A 465 -41.46 28.89 5.27
C VAL A 465 -40.52 28.03 6.09
N ILE A 466 -40.88 26.76 6.27
CA ILE A 466 -40.07 25.76 6.95
C ILE A 466 -39.30 24.97 5.90
N VAL A 467 -37.97 24.93 6.03
CA VAL A 467 -37.10 24.12 5.16
C VAL A 467 -36.77 22.85 5.92
N SER A 468 -37.08 21.70 5.30
CA SER A 468 -36.73 20.36 5.77
C SER A 468 -35.99 19.57 4.70
N GLU A 469 -35.14 18.63 5.09
CA GLU A 469 -34.36 17.76 4.25
C GLU A 469 -34.86 16.32 4.43
N GLU A 470 -35.07 15.63 3.31
CA GLU A 470 -35.39 14.20 3.26
C GLU A 470 -34.30 13.50 2.46
N SER A 471 -33.55 12.60 3.11
CA SER A 471 -32.61 11.70 2.42
C SER A 471 -33.40 10.58 1.73
N GLU A 472 -33.05 10.19 0.53
CA GLU A 472 -33.53 8.94 -0.02
C GLU A 472 -33.01 7.80 0.85
N ALA A 473 -33.91 7.13 1.60
CA ALA A 473 -33.56 5.87 2.25
C ALA A 473 -33.18 4.91 1.12
N MET A 474 -31.95 4.36 1.19
CA MET A 474 -31.51 3.27 0.29
C MET A 474 -32.50 2.11 0.49
N SER A 475 -33.45 2.01 -0.42
CA SER A 475 -34.31 0.83 -0.57
C SER A 475 -33.52 -0.17 -1.40
N GLY A 476 -33.07 -1.28 -0.80
CA GLY A 476 -32.47 -2.38 -1.49
C GLY A 476 -31.54 -3.20 -0.61
#